data_899f50342c92c4e6b0bf4d691362206c
#
_entry.id   899f50342c92c4e6b0bf4d691362206c
#
_cell.length_a   1.000
_cell.length_b   1.000
_cell.length_c   1.000
_cell.angle_alpha   90.00
_cell.angle_beta   90.00
_cell.angle_gamma   90.00
#
_symmetry.space_group_name_H-M   'P 1'
#
loop_
_entity.id
_entity.type
_entity.pdbx_description
1 polymer ?
#
loop_
_entity_poly.entity_id
_entity_poly.type
_entity_poly.pdbx_seq_one_letter_code
_entity_poly.pdbx_strand_id
1 'polypeptide(L)'
;MIQWLQQYSGRGINGENLDKVELKNIHRELKYYKKKYEKEDKDIIILSDEEEKESKEAQEKIDEIINKKLQKKRIRRITFSDEALSEKKQSSLIDFVPEIEEKSEEDISKIKEKCKSLDIFKTLSKNELELIINSFKTERYQQGDTIFNQGEDGDKLYILISGELECWKTIKKGDPQTFIRLYNEGDILRELAIMYNYQRIYTIKAKTDAVLYSLDRKSYKGIVKGTELKQREKYKEVLKNVDILQNLSQSEFSKVCDIMVEKEFKNGEEILKQNVNDDYFCILYEGKCHSEKLIDTGKGPQILKEFNPNDYFGEAPWFRNELRPYSVKADSDCVVFFIIRKEFKRLVDSLENILRRKIEEYQKFMKK
;
A
#
# COMPACT_ATOMS: atom_id res chain seq x y z
N MET A 1 -13.74 -7.60 27.84
CA MET A 1 -12.53 -7.19 28.60
C MET A 1 -12.75 -7.24 30.12
N ILE A 2 -13.78 -6.60 30.68
CA ILE A 2 -14.07 -6.63 32.13
C ILE A 2 -14.36 -8.05 32.65
N GLN A 3 -15.17 -8.84 31.95
CA GLN A 3 -15.43 -10.26 32.30
C GLN A 3 -14.15 -11.10 32.17
N TRP A 4 -13.28 -10.81 31.23
CA TRP A 4 -12.01 -11.49 31.07
C TRP A 4 -11.02 -11.13 32.19
N LEU A 5 -10.97 -9.86 32.63
CA LEU A 5 -10.17 -9.41 33.79
C LEU A 5 -10.67 -10.00 35.11
N GLN A 6 -11.97 -10.20 35.28
CA GLN A 6 -12.54 -10.87 36.42
C GLN A 6 -12.21 -12.36 36.48
N GLN A 7 -12.06 -13.00 35.33
CA GLN A 7 -11.72 -14.41 35.19
C GLN A 7 -10.20 -14.70 35.40
N TYR A 8 -9.34 -13.69 35.18
CA TYR A 8 -7.88 -13.78 35.31
C TYR A 8 -7.31 -12.87 36.41
N SER A 9 -8.13 -12.30 37.29
CA SER A 9 -7.67 -11.49 38.41
C SER A 9 -6.76 -12.31 39.31
N GLY A 10 -5.46 -12.06 39.22
CA GLY A 10 -4.44 -12.64 40.06
C GLY A 10 -3.54 -13.71 39.47
N ARG A 11 -3.68 -14.07 38.16
CA ARG A 11 -2.79 -15.04 37.50
C ARG A 11 -2.22 -14.48 36.20
N GLY A 12 -0.90 -14.52 36.05
CA GLY A 12 -0.21 -14.29 34.77
C GLY A 12 -0.47 -15.41 33.76
N ILE A 13 -0.08 -15.21 32.52
CA ILE A 13 -0.28 -16.17 31.41
C ILE A 13 0.35 -17.53 31.71
N ASN A 14 1.37 -17.59 32.54
CA ASN A 14 2.08 -18.82 32.99
C ASN A 14 1.63 -19.32 34.36
N GLY A 15 0.52 -18.83 34.93
CA GLY A 15 0.04 -19.27 36.24
C GLY A 15 0.75 -18.62 37.43
N GLU A 16 1.66 -17.68 37.21
CA GLU A 16 2.32 -16.92 38.28
C GLU A 16 1.43 -15.79 38.82
N ASN A 17 1.52 -15.55 40.13
CA ASN A 17 0.78 -14.46 40.75
C ASN A 17 1.41 -13.11 40.38
N LEU A 18 0.64 -12.20 39.78
CA LEU A 18 1.05 -10.82 39.53
C LEU A 18 1.23 -10.06 40.84
N ASP A 19 2.29 -9.25 40.96
CA ASP A 19 2.53 -8.38 42.09
C ASP A 19 1.41 -7.33 42.22
N LYS A 20 1.11 -6.91 43.48
CA LYS A 20 0.09 -5.89 43.76
C LYS A 20 0.32 -4.55 43.09
N VAL A 21 1.58 -4.21 42.77
CA VAL A 21 1.96 -2.98 42.08
C VAL A 21 1.65 -3.11 40.59
N GLU A 22 1.91 -4.25 40.02
CA GLU A 22 1.62 -4.61 38.61
C GLU A 22 0.14 -4.58 38.31
N LEU A 23 -0.65 -5.19 39.17
CA LEU A 23 -2.11 -5.13 39.12
C LEU A 23 -2.63 -3.68 39.23
N LYS A 24 -2.01 -2.84 40.09
CA LYS A 24 -2.38 -1.43 40.21
C LYS A 24 -2.03 -0.60 38.94
N ASN A 25 -0.90 -0.86 38.32
CA ASN A 25 -0.51 -0.15 37.10
C ASN A 25 -1.39 -0.57 35.90
N ILE A 26 -1.60 -1.86 35.73
CA ILE A 26 -2.56 -2.38 34.74
C ILE A 26 -3.96 -1.80 34.98
N HIS A 27 -4.42 -1.75 36.24
CA HIS A 27 -5.70 -1.15 36.61
C HIS A 27 -5.74 0.37 36.32
N ARG A 28 -4.61 1.09 36.52
CA ARG A 28 -4.54 2.52 36.28
C ARG A 28 -4.59 2.84 34.77
N GLU A 29 -3.86 2.11 33.94
CA GLU A 29 -3.90 2.26 32.48
C GLU A 29 -5.24 1.82 31.90
N LEU A 30 -5.76 0.69 32.34
CA LEU A 30 -7.12 0.26 31.97
C LEU A 30 -8.18 1.27 32.42
N LYS A 31 -8.02 1.88 33.59
CA LYS A 31 -8.90 2.94 34.09
C LYS A 31 -8.75 4.24 33.29
N TYR A 32 -7.51 4.56 32.84
CA TYR A 32 -7.26 5.68 31.93
C TYR A 32 -7.95 5.46 30.59
N TYR A 33 -7.74 4.32 29.94
CA TYR A 33 -8.39 3.99 28.69
C TYR A 33 -9.91 3.86 28.86
N LYS A 34 -10.37 3.24 29.95
CA LYS A 34 -11.78 3.15 30.27
C LYS A 34 -12.41 4.54 30.48
N LYS A 35 -11.74 5.43 31.23
CA LYS A 35 -12.19 6.80 31.48
C LYS A 35 -12.12 7.68 30.21
N LYS A 36 -11.10 7.46 29.35
CA LYS A 36 -10.98 8.11 28.03
C LYS A 36 -12.19 7.75 27.16
N TYR A 37 -12.64 6.51 27.21
CA TYR A 37 -13.72 6.01 26.36
C TYR A 37 -15.11 6.01 27.04
N GLU A 38 -15.23 5.98 28.39
CA GLU A 38 -16.52 6.07 29.11
C GLU A 38 -17.16 7.47 29.08
N LYS A 39 -16.40 8.52 28.80
CA LYS A 39 -16.96 9.86 28.61
C LYS A 39 -17.77 10.02 27.32
N GLU A 40 -17.60 9.08 26.38
CA GLU A 40 -18.17 9.15 25.03
C GLU A 40 -19.52 8.40 24.90
N ASP A 41 -19.98 7.68 25.92
CA ASP A 41 -21.06 6.67 25.80
C ASP A 41 -22.50 7.15 26.08
N LYS A 42 -22.79 8.45 26.14
CA LYS A 42 -24.12 8.84 26.65
C LYS A 42 -25.18 9.19 25.61
N ASP A 43 -24.88 9.37 24.34
CA ASP A 43 -25.91 9.78 23.40
C ASP A 43 -25.78 9.06 22.05
N ILE A 44 -26.55 8.00 21.84
CA ILE A 44 -26.76 7.38 20.54
C ILE A 44 -27.83 8.17 19.81
N ILE A 45 -27.47 8.85 18.73
CA ILE A 45 -28.44 9.49 17.85
C ILE A 45 -28.91 8.47 16.83
N ILE A 46 -30.21 8.33 16.70
CA ILE A 46 -30.84 7.59 15.59
C ILE A 46 -30.86 8.56 14.40
N LEU A 47 -30.02 8.28 13.39
CA LEU A 47 -30.03 9.03 12.12
C LEU A 47 -31.34 8.80 11.39
N SER A 48 -31.78 9.77 10.59
CA SER A 48 -32.88 9.56 9.65
C SER A 48 -32.48 8.51 8.60
N ASP A 49 -33.43 7.79 8.02
CA ASP A 49 -33.17 6.73 7.04
C ASP A 49 -32.37 7.23 5.84
N GLU A 50 -32.52 8.50 5.45
CA GLU A 50 -31.77 9.14 4.35
C GLU A 50 -30.31 9.41 4.74
N GLU A 51 -30.05 9.95 5.92
CA GLU A 51 -28.69 10.20 6.43
C GLU A 51 -27.94 8.89 6.67
N GLU A 52 -28.62 7.85 7.11
CA GLU A 52 -28.03 6.51 7.27
C GLU A 52 -27.63 5.92 5.91
N LYS A 53 -28.42 6.15 4.87
CA LYS A 53 -28.16 5.68 3.52
C LYS A 53 -26.97 6.40 2.88
N GLU A 54 -26.92 7.74 2.95
CA GLU A 54 -25.78 8.53 2.47
C GLU A 54 -24.50 8.17 3.21
N SER A 55 -24.62 7.88 4.50
CA SER A 55 -23.52 7.43 5.34
C SER A 55 -22.93 6.11 4.86
N LYS A 56 -23.78 5.14 4.59
CA LYS A 56 -23.36 3.83 4.07
C LYS A 56 -22.70 3.94 2.70
N GLU A 57 -23.26 4.73 1.80
CA GLU A 57 -22.70 4.93 0.46
C GLU A 57 -21.32 5.61 0.47
N ALA A 58 -21.12 6.59 1.37
CA ALA A 58 -19.81 7.23 1.53
C ALA A 58 -18.75 6.26 2.07
N GLN A 59 -19.15 5.44 3.07
CA GLN A 59 -18.26 4.42 3.65
C GLN A 59 -17.92 3.33 2.63
N GLU A 60 -18.88 2.85 1.87
CA GLU A 60 -18.67 1.85 0.82
C GLU A 60 -17.64 2.33 -0.22
N LYS A 61 -17.65 3.62 -0.58
CA LYS A 61 -16.65 4.21 -1.48
C LYS A 61 -15.24 4.19 -0.87
N ILE A 62 -15.13 4.49 0.42
CA ILE A 62 -13.84 4.41 1.14
C ILE A 62 -13.35 2.97 1.17
N ASP A 63 -14.21 2.04 1.54
CA ASP A 63 -13.92 0.60 1.61
C ASP A 63 -13.48 0.06 0.25
N GLU A 64 -14.15 0.45 -0.83
CA GLU A 64 -13.78 0.04 -2.18
C GLU A 64 -12.38 0.52 -2.58
N ILE A 65 -12.05 1.79 -2.31
CA ILE A 65 -10.73 2.35 -2.59
C ILE A 65 -9.64 1.63 -1.79
N ILE A 66 -9.86 1.42 -0.50
CA ILE A 66 -8.91 0.76 0.39
C ILE A 66 -8.70 -0.70 -0.05
N ASN A 67 -9.79 -1.43 -0.32
CA ASN A 67 -9.72 -2.82 -0.76
C ASN A 67 -9.03 -2.96 -2.12
N LYS A 68 -9.31 -2.07 -3.09
CA LYS A 68 -8.60 -2.02 -4.38
C LYS A 68 -7.10 -1.78 -4.20
N LYS A 69 -6.70 -0.86 -3.33
CA LYS A 69 -5.28 -0.59 -3.03
C LYS A 69 -4.59 -1.79 -2.37
N LEU A 70 -5.26 -2.47 -1.44
CA LEU A 70 -4.74 -3.68 -0.80
C LEU A 70 -4.61 -4.85 -1.79
N GLN A 71 -5.59 -5.06 -2.66
CA GLN A 71 -5.49 -6.09 -3.72
C GLN A 71 -4.30 -5.82 -4.65
N LYS A 72 -4.10 -4.57 -5.09
CA LYS A 72 -2.93 -4.19 -5.90
C LYS A 72 -1.62 -4.50 -5.17
N LYS A 73 -1.51 -4.18 -3.88
CA LYS A 73 -0.32 -4.53 -3.07
C LYS A 73 -0.09 -6.05 -2.98
N ARG A 74 -1.15 -6.84 -2.83
CA ARG A 74 -1.06 -8.32 -2.80
C ARG A 74 -0.58 -8.88 -4.14
N ILE A 75 -1.13 -8.39 -5.26
CA ILE A 75 -0.72 -8.80 -6.61
C ILE A 75 0.76 -8.46 -6.83
N ARG A 76 1.21 -7.25 -6.49
CA ARG A 76 2.62 -6.84 -6.60
C ARG A 76 3.55 -7.79 -5.83
N ARG A 77 3.17 -8.20 -4.62
CA ARG A 77 3.97 -9.16 -3.84
C ARG A 77 4.12 -10.50 -4.54
N ILE A 78 3.04 -11.04 -5.10
CA ILE A 78 3.08 -12.31 -5.85
C ILE A 78 3.95 -12.15 -7.09
N THR A 79 3.87 -11.01 -7.77
CA THR A 79 4.61 -10.74 -9.00
C THR A 79 6.09 -10.47 -8.76
N PHE A 80 6.45 -9.88 -7.63
CA PHE A 80 7.82 -9.51 -7.26
C PHE A 80 8.36 -10.30 -6.05
N SER A 81 7.76 -11.45 -5.74
CA SER A 81 8.24 -12.30 -4.65
C SER A 81 9.68 -12.72 -4.93
N ASP A 82 10.53 -12.26 -4.07
CA ASP A 82 11.60 -12.92 -3.39
C ASP A 82 12.92 -13.18 -4.07
N GLU A 83 13.67 -12.13 -4.11
CA GLU A 83 15.03 -12.23 -3.56
C GLU A 83 15.03 -11.40 -2.28
N ALA A 84 15.36 -11.98 -1.14
CA ALA A 84 15.69 -11.25 0.08
C ALA A 84 16.87 -10.33 -0.26
N LEU A 85 16.54 -9.09 -0.65
CA LEU A 85 17.54 -8.12 -1.09
C LEU A 85 18.40 -7.75 0.11
N SER A 86 19.72 -7.90 -0.03
CA SER A 86 20.65 -7.38 0.97
C SER A 86 20.45 -5.87 1.15
N GLU A 87 20.74 -5.34 2.34
CA GLU A 87 20.59 -3.90 2.65
C GLU A 87 21.26 -2.99 1.61
N LYS A 88 22.45 -3.39 1.08
CA LYS A 88 23.15 -2.67 0.01
C LYS A 88 22.34 -2.64 -1.31
N LYS A 89 21.63 -3.71 -1.65
CA LYS A 89 20.77 -3.73 -2.84
C LYS A 89 19.51 -2.88 -2.62
N GLN A 90 18.99 -2.84 -1.41
CA GLN A 90 17.83 -2.00 -1.07
C GLN A 90 18.17 -0.52 -1.19
N SER A 91 19.29 -0.06 -0.61
CA SER A 91 19.72 1.34 -0.73
C SER A 91 19.96 1.75 -2.19
N SER A 92 20.59 0.91 -3.00
CA SER A 92 20.80 1.21 -4.43
C SER A 92 19.51 1.30 -5.24
N LEU A 93 18.43 0.66 -4.79
CA LEU A 93 17.11 0.77 -5.44
C LEU A 93 16.34 1.99 -4.95
N ILE A 94 16.51 2.39 -3.70
CA ILE A 94 15.91 3.63 -3.16
C ILE A 94 16.46 4.85 -3.90
N ASP A 95 17.76 4.85 -4.20
CA ASP A 95 18.45 5.94 -4.90
C ASP A 95 18.43 5.79 -6.42
N PHE A 96 17.69 4.80 -6.94
CA PHE A 96 17.61 4.57 -8.38
C PHE A 96 16.94 5.76 -9.07
N VAL A 97 17.68 6.37 -10.00
CA VAL A 97 17.20 7.41 -10.91
C VAL A 97 17.14 6.82 -12.30
N PRO A 98 15.96 6.71 -12.92
CA PRO A 98 15.85 6.21 -14.29
C PRO A 98 16.46 7.21 -15.26
N GLU A 99 17.06 6.70 -16.33
CA GLU A 99 17.43 7.54 -17.47
C GLU A 99 16.14 7.93 -18.21
N ILE A 100 15.93 9.22 -18.37
CA ILE A 100 14.76 9.79 -19.03
C ILE A 100 15.16 10.28 -20.42
N GLU A 101 14.37 9.92 -21.44
CA GLU A 101 14.49 10.44 -22.80
C GLU A 101 13.27 11.33 -23.10
N GLU A 102 13.51 12.56 -23.52
CA GLU A 102 12.45 13.48 -23.94
C GLU A 102 11.73 12.93 -25.18
N LYS A 103 10.40 12.92 -25.12
CA LYS A 103 9.51 12.42 -26.16
C LYS A 103 8.46 13.45 -26.51
N SER A 104 7.95 13.37 -27.73
CA SER A 104 6.79 14.18 -28.10
C SER A 104 5.55 13.78 -27.30
N GLU A 105 4.61 14.72 -27.13
CA GLU A 105 3.33 14.42 -26.45
C GLU A 105 2.55 13.31 -27.15
N GLU A 106 2.67 13.22 -28.48
CA GLU A 106 2.06 12.17 -29.29
C GLU A 106 2.65 10.80 -28.94
N ASP A 107 3.96 10.68 -28.83
CA ASP A 107 4.65 9.45 -28.48
C ASP A 107 4.33 9.01 -27.05
N ILE A 108 4.32 9.97 -26.11
CA ILE A 108 3.90 9.72 -24.71
C ILE A 108 2.49 9.16 -24.68
N SER A 109 1.57 9.72 -25.48
CA SER A 109 0.18 9.24 -25.55
C SER A 109 0.09 7.82 -26.11
N LYS A 110 0.83 7.51 -27.19
CA LYS A 110 0.91 6.16 -27.80
C LYS A 110 1.46 5.14 -26.81
N ILE A 111 2.57 5.42 -26.13
CA ILE A 111 3.15 4.55 -25.10
C ILE A 111 2.17 4.33 -23.95
N LYS A 112 1.53 5.39 -23.48
CA LYS A 112 0.56 5.35 -22.37
C LYS A 112 -0.65 4.48 -22.69
N GLU A 113 -1.17 4.54 -23.90
CA GLU A 113 -2.27 3.69 -24.38
C GLU A 113 -1.85 2.21 -24.38
N LYS A 114 -0.68 1.89 -24.92
CA LYS A 114 -0.16 0.52 -24.93
C LYS A 114 0.14 -0.01 -23.54
N CYS A 115 0.72 0.80 -22.66
CA CYS A 115 0.95 0.43 -21.27
C CYS A 115 -0.36 0.09 -20.53
N LYS A 116 -1.47 0.80 -20.80
CA LYS A 116 -2.77 0.49 -20.18
C LYS A 116 -3.33 -0.90 -20.54
N SER A 117 -2.98 -1.41 -21.73
CA SER A 117 -3.41 -2.74 -22.17
C SER A 117 -2.67 -3.89 -21.48
N LEU A 118 -1.50 -3.63 -20.89
CA LEU A 118 -0.65 -4.64 -20.27
C LEU A 118 -0.93 -4.77 -18.78
N ASP A 119 -1.18 -6.00 -18.32
CA ASP A 119 -1.49 -6.29 -16.91
C ASP A 119 -0.37 -5.88 -15.96
N ILE A 120 0.88 -5.97 -16.39
CA ILE A 120 2.07 -5.60 -15.60
C ILE A 120 2.09 -4.13 -15.19
N PHE A 121 1.43 -3.24 -15.94
CA PHE A 121 1.34 -1.81 -15.64
C PHE A 121 0.05 -1.41 -14.91
N LYS A 122 -0.97 -2.26 -14.87
CA LYS A 122 -2.26 -1.96 -14.22
C LYS A 122 -2.16 -1.73 -12.71
N THR A 123 -1.14 -2.31 -12.09
CA THR A 123 -0.92 -2.18 -10.64
C THR A 123 -0.15 -0.92 -10.25
N LEU A 124 0.42 -0.20 -11.22
CA LEU A 124 1.25 0.96 -10.97
C LEU A 124 0.43 2.18 -10.54
N SER A 125 1.04 3.05 -9.74
CA SER A 125 0.52 4.39 -9.46
C SER A 125 0.71 5.30 -10.69
N LYS A 126 0.05 6.45 -10.71
CA LYS A 126 0.20 7.43 -11.78
C LYS A 126 1.67 7.87 -11.94
N ASN A 127 2.32 8.19 -10.82
CA ASN A 127 3.71 8.64 -10.82
C ASN A 127 4.68 7.56 -11.33
N GLU A 128 4.49 6.30 -10.92
CA GLU A 128 5.30 5.19 -11.44
C GLU A 128 5.11 5.00 -12.94
N LEU A 129 3.87 5.07 -13.40
CA LEU A 129 3.57 4.94 -14.82
C LEU A 129 4.21 6.07 -15.66
N GLU A 130 4.17 7.30 -15.17
CA GLU A 130 4.84 8.44 -15.82
C GLU A 130 6.36 8.26 -15.87
N LEU A 131 6.99 7.84 -14.78
CA LEU A 131 8.42 7.54 -14.74
C LEU A 131 8.78 6.42 -15.74
N ILE A 132 7.96 5.37 -15.81
CA ILE A 132 8.17 4.27 -16.76
C ILE A 132 8.02 4.74 -18.21
N ILE A 133 6.98 5.52 -18.53
CA ILE A 133 6.77 6.06 -19.88
C ILE A 133 7.98 6.91 -20.30
N ASN A 134 8.47 7.76 -19.42
CA ASN A 134 9.64 8.60 -19.70
C ASN A 134 10.96 7.80 -19.80
N SER A 135 11.01 6.59 -19.23
CA SER A 135 12.18 5.71 -19.26
C SER A 135 12.25 4.82 -20.50
N PHE A 136 11.23 4.80 -21.34
CA PHE A 136 11.35 4.14 -22.65
C PHE A 136 12.41 4.84 -23.49
N LYS A 137 13.26 4.06 -24.19
CA LYS A 137 14.30 4.54 -25.10
C LYS A 137 13.89 4.29 -26.55
N THR A 138 14.21 5.22 -27.43
CA THR A 138 13.97 5.10 -28.87
C THR A 138 15.08 4.29 -29.51
N GLU A 139 14.74 3.19 -30.16
CA GLU A 139 15.66 2.37 -30.94
C GLU A 139 15.24 2.36 -32.42
N ARG A 140 16.17 2.62 -33.32
CA ARG A 140 15.94 2.68 -34.77
C ARG A 140 16.71 1.57 -35.45
N TYR A 141 16.04 0.85 -36.35
CA TYR A 141 16.60 -0.27 -37.10
C TYR A 141 16.36 -0.07 -38.58
N GLN A 142 17.34 -0.43 -39.39
CA GLN A 142 17.22 -0.44 -40.85
C GLN A 142 16.63 -1.77 -41.31
N GLN A 143 16.08 -1.78 -42.53
CA GLN A 143 15.62 -3.02 -43.16
C GLN A 143 16.71 -4.09 -43.17
N GLY A 144 16.40 -5.27 -42.68
CA GLY A 144 17.32 -6.42 -42.55
C GLY A 144 18.05 -6.52 -41.22
N ASP A 145 18.02 -5.48 -40.37
CA ASP A 145 18.65 -5.52 -39.06
C ASP A 145 17.98 -6.56 -38.15
N THR A 146 18.77 -7.15 -37.28
CA THR A 146 18.27 -8.07 -36.25
C THR A 146 18.10 -7.33 -34.92
N ILE A 147 16.89 -7.30 -34.40
CA ILE A 147 16.56 -6.67 -33.10
C ILE A 147 17.11 -7.53 -31.96
N PHE A 148 16.90 -8.83 -32.01
CA PHE A 148 17.49 -9.83 -31.10
C PHE A 148 17.42 -11.24 -31.71
N ASN A 149 18.29 -12.13 -31.25
CA ASN A 149 18.36 -13.51 -31.70
C ASN A 149 17.70 -14.47 -30.70
N GLN A 150 17.22 -15.59 -31.22
CA GLN A 150 16.80 -16.74 -30.42
C GLN A 150 17.96 -17.25 -29.56
N GLY A 151 17.69 -17.50 -28.26
CA GLY A 151 18.70 -17.98 -27.31
C GLY A 151 19.41 -16.87 -26.52
N GLU A 152 19.31 -15.61 -26.93
CA GLU A 152 19.83 -14.49 -26.16
C GLU A 152 19.01 -14.26 -24.88
N ASP A 153 19.65 -13.70 -23.85
CA ASP A 153 18.95 -13.29 -22.64
C ASP A 153 18.04 -12.09 -22.93
N GLY A 154 16.78 -12.22 -22.54
CA GLY A 154 15.78 -11.17 -22.76
C GLY A 154 15.61 -10.29 -21.53
N ASP A 155 15.95 -9.02 -21.66
CA ASP A 155 15.84 -8.01 -20.60
C ASP A 155 15.00 -6.78 -20.95
N LYS A 156 14.53 -6.68 -22.21
CA LYS A 156 13.76 -5.54 -22.72
C LYS A 156 12.38 -5.96 -23.22
N LEU A 157 11.40 -5.10 -22.96
CA LEU A 157 10.11 -5.00 -23.63
C LEU A 157 10.24 -4.02 -24.79
N TYR A 158 9.57 -4.28 -25.90
CA TYR A 158 9.52 -3.37 -27.04
C TYR A 158 8.09 -3.07 -27.47
N ILE A 159 7.85 -1.85 -27.90
CA ILE A 159 6.62 -1.39 -28.57
C ILE A 159 7.03 -0.95 -29.98
N LEU A 160 6.47 -1.54 -31.01
CA LEU A 160 6.73 -1.17 -32.40
C LEU A 160 5.91 0.09 -32.74
N ILE A 161 6.60 1.18 -33.08
CA ILE A 161 5.99 2.48 -33.33
C ILE A 161 5.78 2.71 -34.84
N SER A 162 6.72 2.27 -35.65
CA SER A 162 6.61 2.31 -37.09
C SER A 162 7.44 1.20 -37.77
N GLY A 163 7.03 0.78 -38.93
CA GLY A 163 7.66 -0.29 -39.70
C GLY A 163 7.02 -1.66 -39.44
N GLU A 164 7.65 -2.69 -40.01
CA GLU A 164 7.24 -4.09 -39.90
C GLU A 164 8.40 -4.97 -39.44
N LEU A 165 8.13 -5.95 -38.57
CA LEU A 165 9.13 -6.90 -38.11
C LEU A 165 8.71 -8.34 -38.38
N GLU A 166 9.69 -9.17 -38.75
CA GLU A 166 9.53 -10.59 -38.97
C GLU A 166 9.98 -11.40 -37.76
N CYS A 167 9.18 -12.37 -37.36
CA CYS A 167 9.48 -13.32 -36.30
C CYS A 167 9.91 -14.66 -36.91
N TRP A 168 11.10 -15.10 -36.58
CA TRP A 168 11.69 -16.36 -37.04
C TRP A 168 12.05 -17.29 -35.91
N LYS A 169 11.95 -18.59 -36.12
CA LYS A 169 12.32 -19.62 -35.17
C LYS A 169 13.13 -20.74 -35.78
N THR A 170 14.22 -21.13 -35.13
CA THR A 170 14.92 -22.37 -35.37
C THR A 170 14.32 -23.45 -34.48
N ILE A 171 13.71 -24.52 -35.03
CA ILE A 171 13.04 -25.56 -34.29
C ILE A 171 14.02 -26.54 -33.68
N LYS A 172 14.99 -27.02 -34.47
CA LYS A 172 16.09 -27.86 -34.04
C LYS A 172 17.43 -27.21 -34.38
N LYS A 173 18.42 -27.40 -33.53
CA LYS A 173 19.75 -26.85 -33.74
C LYS A 173 20.32 -27.36 -35.09
N GLY A 174 20.63 -26.44 -36.01
CA GLY A 174 21.09 -26.72 -37.34
C GLY A 174 20.03 -26.63 -38.43
N ASP A 175 18.75 -26.56 -38.10
CA ASP A 175 17.69 -26.36 -39.10
C ASP A 175 17.65 -24.89 -39.56
N PRO A 176 17.16 -24.62 -40.79
CA PRO A 176 16.90 -23.25 -41.23
C PRO A 176 15.80 -22.60 -40.37
N GLN A 177 15.86 -21.28 -40.29
CA GLN A 177 14.84 -20.49 -39.57
C GLN A 177 13.51 -20.59 -40.32
N THR A 178 12.44 -20.86 -39.57
CA THR A 178 11.07 -20.88 -40.07
C THR A 178 10.39 -19.55 -39.69
N PHE A 179 9.75 -18.92 -40.70
CA PHE A 179 8.91 -17.76 -40.47
C PHE A 179 7.69 -18.10 -39.62
N ILE A 180 7.40 -17.30 -38.59
CA ILE A 180 6.29 -17.54 -37.64
C ILE A 180 5.19 -16.52 -37.87
N ARG A 181 5.53 -15.22 -37.81
CA ARG A 181 4.53 -14.15 -37.96
C ARG A 181 5.17 -12.80 -38.26
N LEU A 182 4.33 -11.87 -38.70
CA LEU A 182 4.67 -10.45 -38.84
C LEU A 182 4.23 -9.71 -37.58
N TYR A 183 4.99 -8.68 -37.22
CA TYR A 183 4.59 -7.67 -36.23
C TYR A 183 4.39 -6.35 -36.98
N ASN A 184 3.33 -5.64 -36.64
CA ASN A 184 2.93 -4.37 -37.21
C ASN A 184 2.98 -3.24 -36.19
N GLU A 185 2.82 -2.02 -36.64
CA GLU A 185 2.75 -0.84 -35.81
C GLU A 185 1.74 -1.02 -34.66
N GLY A 186 2.16 -0.69 -33.45
CA GLY A 186 1.40 -0.85 -32.23
C GLY A 186 1.50 -2.22 -31.57
N ASP A 187 2.20 -3.18 -32.16
CA ASP A 187 2.43 -4.47 -31.53
C ASP A 187 3.46 -4.35 -30.38
N ILE A 188 3.27 -5.18 -29.36
CA ILE A 188 4.14 -5.28 -28.20
C ILE A 188 4.90 -6.59 -28.25
N LEU A 189 6.20 -6.51 -28.03
CA LEU A 189 7.08 -7.67 -28.05
C LEU A 189 7.63 -7.94 -26.64
N ARG A 190 7.39 -9.16 -26.15
CA ARG A 190 8.10 -9.72 -24.97
C ARG A 190 7.86 -8.97 -23.66
N GLU A 191 6.62 -8.64 -23.35
CA GLU A 191 6.18 -7.98 -22.13
C GLU A 191 6.65 -8.70 -20.84
N LEU A 192 6.73 -10.03 -20.87
CA LEU A 192 7.19 -10.82 -19.72
C LEU A 192 8.70 -10.79 -19.49
N ALA A 193 9.49 -10.34 -20.48
CA ALA A 193 10.95 -10.29 -20.35
C ALA A 193 11.43 -9.30 -19.29
N ILE A 194 10.65 -8.24 -18.99
CA ILE A 194 11.01 -7.28 -17.94
C ILE A 194 10.76 -7.82 -16.51
N MET A 195 9.92 -8.85 -16.38
CA MET A 195 9.63 -9.46 -15.09
C MET A 195 10.52 -10.66 -14.83
N TYR A 196 10.67 -11.53 -15.82
CA TYR A 196 11.33 -12.83 -15.70
C TYR A 196 12.56 -12.90 -16.58
N ASN A 197 13.57 -13.66 -16.12
CA ASN A 197 14.80 -13.90 -16.89
C ASN A 197 14.60 -15.07 -17.86
N TYR A 198 13.89 -14.83 -18.96
CA TYR A 198 13.69 -15.84 -20.00
C TYR A 198 14.56 -15.52 -21.22
N GLN A 199 15.14 -16.58 -21.78
CA GLN A 199 15.82 -16.49 -23.08
C GLN A 199 14.84 -16.16 -24.20
N ARG A 200 15.32 -15.50 -25.21
CA ARG A 200 14.56 -15.20 -26.44
C ARG A 200 14.23 -16.49 -27.17
N ILE A 201 12.95 -16.80 -27.33
CA ILE A 201 12.51 -18.04 -28.01
C ILE A 201 12.34 -17.88 -29.54
N TYR A 202 12.55 -16.67 -30.03
CA TYR A 202 12.46 -16.27 -31.43
C TYR A 202 13.58 -15.30 -31.79
N THR A 203 13.92 -15.23 -33.09
CA THR A 203 14.72 -14.15 -33.71
C THR A 203 13.74 -13.14 -34.31
N ILE A 204 13.97 -11.84 -34.06
CA ILE A 204 13.17 -10.75 -34.64
C ILE A 204 14.07 -9.94 -35.56
N LYS A 205 13.58 -9.71 -36.79
CA LYS A 205 14.30 -8.93 -37.85
C LYS A 205 13.41 -7.82 -38.37
N ALA A 206 14.01 -6.71 -38.72
CA ALA A 206 13.31 -5.61 -39.34
C ALA A 206 13.04 -5.95 -40.83
N LYS A 207 11.77 -6.03 -41.21
CA LYS A 207 11.34 -6.24 -42.60
C LYS A 207 11.41 -4.93 -43.38
N THR A 208 11.15 -3.82 -42.75
CA THR A 208 11.31 -2.45 -43.24
C THR A 208 12.11 -1.67 -42.20
N ASP A 209 12.49 -0.44 -42.54
CA ASP A 209 12.97 0.48 -41.50
C ASP A 209 11.94 0.56 -40.37
N ALA A 210 12.41 0.45 -39.14
CA ALA A 210 11.53 0.35 -37.97
C ALA A 210 11.99 1.22 -36.81
N VAL A 211 11.02 1.75 -36.08
CA VAL A 211 11.25 2.49 -34.83
C VAL A 211 10.52 1.76 -33.68
N LEU A 212 11.28 1.44 -32.65
CA LEU A 212 10.78 0.78 -31.45
C LEU A 212 11.03 1.65 -30.22
N TYR A 213 10.09 1.61 -29.27
CA TYR A 213 10.37 2.03 -27.90
C TYR A 213 10.72 0.81 -27.06
N SER A 214 11.85 0.86 -26.38
CA SER A 214 12.34 -0.20 -25.51
C SER A 214 12.34 0.23 -24.04
N LEU A 215 11.90 -0.67 -23.17
CA LEU A 215 12.00 -0.52 -21.70
C LEU A 215 12.81 -1.69 -21.15
N ASP A 216 13.91 -1.41 -20.49
CA ASP A 216 14.74 -2.44 -19.89
C ASP A 216 14.24 -2.86 -18.49
N ARG A 217 14.57 -4.10 -18.11
CA ARG A 217 14.19 -4.69 -16.84
C ARG A 217 14.75 -3.91 -15.64
N LYS A 218 15.97 -3.37 -15.76
CA LYS A 218 16.63 -2.64 -14.67
C LYS A 218 15.84 -1.36 -14.35
N SER A 219 15.45 -0.60 -15.38
CA SER A 219 14.64 0.61 -15.25
C SER A 219 13.27 0.29 -14.68
N TYR A 220 12.55 -0.73 -15.20
CA TYR A 220 11.26 -1.15 -14.67
C TYR A 220 11.33 -1.57 -13.20
N LYS A 221 12.23 -2.50 -12.86
CA LYS A 221 12.42 -2.97 -11.47
C LYS A 221 12.91 -1.85 -10.56
N GLY A 222 13.82 -1.01 -11.02
CA GLY A 222 14.35 0.13 -10.26
C GLY A 222 13.25 1.11 -9.87
N ILE A 223 12.39 1.49 -10.82
CA ILE A 223 11.25 2.39 -10.55
C ILE A 223 10.27 1.74 -9.59
N VAL A 224 9.79 0.54 -9.89
CA VAL A 224 8.73 -0.12 -9.11
C VAL A 224 9.20 -0.49 -7.71
N LYS A 225 10.38 -1.12 -7.58
CA LYS A 225 10.95 -1.51 -6.28
C LYS A 225 11.45 -0.30 -5.49
N GLY A 226 12.06 0.67 -6.15
CA GLY A 226 12.53 1.91 -5.51
C GLY A 226 11.37 2.68 -4.89
N THR A 227 10.26 2.84 -5.60
CA THR A 227 9.05 3.50 -5.09
C THR A 227 8.44 2.72 -3.91
N GLU A 228 8.36 1.39 -4.02
CA GLU A 228 7.87 0.53 -2.94
C GLU A 228 8.73 0.65 -1.68
N LEU A 229 10.05 0.64 -1.82
CA LEU A 229 10.98 0.79 -0.70
C LEU A 229 10.87 2.18 -0.06
N LYS A 230 10.82 3.26 -0.85
CA LYS A 230 10.60 4.63 -0.35
C LYS A 230 9.30 4.74 0.46
N GLN A 231 8.21 4.19 -0.07
CA GLN A 231 6.93 4.18 0.63
C GLN A 231 7.01 3.36 1.92
N ARG A 232 7.75 2.26 1.92
CA ARG A 232 7.93 1.43 3.12
C ARG A 232 8.74 2.13 4.19
N GLU A 233 9.79 2.86 3.84
CA GLU A 233 10.55 3.69 4.80
C GLU A 233 9.67 4.81 5.37
N LYS A 234 8.89 5.51 4.54
CA LYS A 234 7.89 6.49 4.99
C LYS A 234 6.93 5.88 6.03
N TYR A 235 6.41 4.68 5.77
CA TYR A 235 5.51 4.00 6.71
C TYR A 235 6.20 3.61 8.01
N LYS A 236 7.44 3.15 7.93
CA LYS A 236 8.23 2.80 9.13
C LYS A 236 8.47 4.02 10.02
N GLU A 237 8.79 5.16 9.42
CA GLU A 237 8.99 6.40 10.16
C GLU A 237 7.73 6.82 10.91
N VAL A 238 6.59 6.82 10.24
CA VAL A 238 5.30 7.15 10.84
C VAL A 238 4.95 6.20 11.98
N LEU A 239 5.04 4.89 11.76
CA LEU A 239 4.68 3.89 12.76
C LEU A 239 5.54 3.98 14.03
N LYS A 240 6.81 4.40 13.92
CA LYS A 240 7.69 4.61 15.08
C LYS A 240 7.20 5.74 16.00
N ASN A 241 6.51 6.73 15.43
CA ASN A 241 5.99 7.88 16.16
C ASN A 241 4.63 7.61 16.83
N VAL A 242 3.98 6.48 16.52
CA VAL A 242 2.67 6.11 17.09
C VAL A 242 2.87 5.24 18.32
N ASP A 243 2.63 5.79 19.51
CA ASP A 243 2.90 5.18 20.82
C ASP A 243 2.35 3.76 20.96
N ILE A 244 1.13 3.52 20.49
CA ILE A 244 0.44 2.23 20.60
C ILE A 244 1.10 1.13 19.74
N LEU A 245 1.90 1.51 18.74
CA LEU A 245 2.56 0.60 17.80
C LEU A 245 4.08 0.45 18.02
N GLN A 246 4.66 1.19 18.97
CA GLN A 246 6.12 1.18 19.21
C GLN A 246 6.66 -0.20 19.63
N ASN A 247 5.83 -1.05 20.22
CA ASN A 247 6.23 -2.37 20.71
C ASN A 247 6.03 -3.51 19.71
N LEU A 248 5.82 -3.16 18.44
CA LEU A 248 5.85 -4.15 17.36
C LEU A 248 7.28 -4.69 17.17
N SER A 249 7.42 -6.00 17.04
CA SER A 249 8.66 -6.60 16.57
C SER A 249 8.96 -6.16 15.14
N GLN A 250 10.23 -6.26 14.71
CA GLN A 250 10.64 -5.89 13.34
C GLN A 250 9.82 -6.62 12.26
N SER A 251 9.48 -7.90 12.52
CA SER A 251 8.63 -8.69 11.61
C SER A 251 7.20 -8.18 11.56
N GLU A 252 6.59 -7.88 12.71
CA GLU A 252 5.24 -7.33 12.80
C GLU A 252 5.16 -5.94 12.17
N PHE A 253 6.15 -5.11 12.42
CA PHE A 253 6.29 -3.79 11.81
C PHE A 253 6.27 -3.86 10.29
N SER A 254 7.05 -4.80 9.73
CA SER A 254 7.07 -5.05 8.29
C SER A 254 5.70 -5.46 7.77
N LYS A 255 4.99 -6.32 8.48
CA LYS A 255 3.63 -6.78 8.12
C LYS A 255 2.60 -5.65 8.17
N VAL A 256 2.71 -4.75 9.16
CA VAL A 256 1.82 -3.58 9.27
C VAL A 256 2.04 -2.63 8.10
N CYS A 257 3.29 -2.33 7.73
CA CYS A 257 3.58 -1.53 6.52
C CYS A 257 2.91 -2.08 5.26
N ASP A 258 2.78 -3.41 5.18
CA ASP A 258 2.19 -4.07 4.02
C ASP A 258 0.68 -3.88 3.90
N ILE A 259 -0.02 -3.70 5.02
CA ILE A 259 -1.47 -3.51 5.06
C ILE A 259 -1.88 -2.04 5.22
N MET A 260 -0.94 -1.13 5.45
CA MET A 260 -1.22 0.31 5.48
C MET A 260 -1.63 0.79 4.10
N VAL A 261 -2.67 1.61 4.05
CA VAL A 261 -3.17 2.24 2.83
C VAL A 261 -3.21 3.75 3.01
N GLU A 262 -2.56 4.47 2.13
CA GLU A 262 -2.56 5.93 2.09
C GLU A 262 -3.77 6.46 1.33
N LYS A 263 -4.45 7.45 1.89
CA LYS A 263 -5.54 8.19 1.22
C LYS A 263 -5.42 9.68 1.51
N GLU A 264 -5.64 10.48 0.48
CA GLU A 264 -5.72 11.93 0.54
C GLU A 264 -7.17 12.37 0.73
N PHE A 265 -7.35 13.42 1.51
CA PHE A 265 -8.62 14.08 1.75
C PHE A 265 -8.47 15.58 1.56
N LYS A 266 -9.47 16.22 0.97
CA LYS A 266 -9.53 17.65 0.84
C LYS A 266 -10.11 18.30 2.10
N ASN A 267 -9.80 19.59 2.27
CA ASN A 267 -10.40 20.37 3.36
C ASN A 267 -11.93 20.22 3.35
N GLY A 268 -12.51 19.94 4.51
CA GLY A 268 -13.94 19.73 4.73
C GLY A 268 -14.44 18.30 4.44
N GLU A 269 -13.61 17.41 3.86
CA GLU A 269 -14.01 16.03 3.64
C GLU A 269 -14.06 15.23 4.94
N GLU A 270 -15.03 14.34 5.03
CA GLU A 270 -15.19 13.42 6.14
C GLU A 270 -14.25 12.22 5.98
N ILE A 271 -13.37 12.01 6.98
CA ILE A 271 -12.41 10.91 7.01
C ILE A 271 -13.05 9.66 7.61
N LEU A 272 -13.74 9.82 8.74
CA LEU A 272 -14.53 8.79 9.43
C LEU A 272 -15.88 9.38 9.82
N LYS A 273 -16.92 8.56 9.80
CA LYS A 273 -18.29 8.99 10.11
C LYS A 273 -18.82 8.35 11.38
N GLN A 274 -19.53 9.13 12.20
CA GLN A 274 -20.22 8.69 13.41
C GLN A 274 -21.28 7.63 13.07
N ASN A 275 -21.52 6.71 13.99
CA ASN A 275 -22.53 5.63 13.92
C ASN A 275 -22.33 4.62 12.77
N VAL A 276 -21.19 4.66 12.09
CA VAL A 276 -20.82 3.64 11.09
C VAL A 276 -20.08 2.49 11.77
N ASN A 277 -20.38 1.27 11.32
CA ASN A 277 -19.65 0.08 11.72
C ASN A 277 -18.48 -0.15 10.76
N ASP A 278 -17.37 0.50 11.00
CA ASP A 278 -16.13 0.26 10.29
C ASP A 278 -15.00 -0.15 11.24
N ASP A 279 -13.97 -0.75 10.70
CA ASP A 279 -12.86 -1.34 11.44
C ASP A 279 -11.52 -0.65 11.14
N TYR A 280 -11.52 0.66 10.83
CA TYR A 280 -10.31 1.40 10.49
C TYR A 280 -9.63 2.00 11.72
N PHE A 281 -8.32 1.77 11.82
CA PHE A 281 -7.40 2.55 12.61
C PHE A 281 -6.67 3.51 11.68
N CYS A 282 -6.66 4.78 12.02
CA CYS A 282 -6.17 5.86 11.18
C CYS A 282 -5.01 6.59 11.84
N ILE A 283 -4.00 6.97 11.05
CA ILE A 283 -2.88 7.80 11.47
C ILE A 283 -2.83 9.02 10.55
N LEU A 284 -2.87 10.20 11.11
CA LEU A 284 -2.70 11.45 10.36
C LEU A 284 -1.22 11.64 10.02
N TYR A 285 -0.90 11.67 8.73
CA TYR A 285 0.45 11.90 8.27
C TYR A 285 0.73 13.37 7.97
N GLU A 286 -0.16 14.02 7.23
CA GLU A 286 -0.07 15.44 6.88
C GLU A 286 -1.43 16.12 7.05
N GLY A 287 -1.41 17.44 7.30
CA GLY A 287 -2.60 18.25 7.46
C GLY A 287 -3.07 18.30 8.90
N LYS A 288 -4.32 18.76 9.08
CA LYS A 288 -5.03 18.86 10.36
C LYS A 288 -6.44 18.33 10.20
N CYS A 289 -6.95 17.67 11.21
CA CYS A 289 -8.34 17.24 11.28
C CYS A 289 -8.86 17.31 12.72
N HIS A 290 -10.16 17.27 12.89
CA HIS A 290 -10.79 17.22 14.21
C HIS A 290 -11.83 16.11 14.28
N SER A 291 -12.08 15.61 15.50
CA SER A 291 -13.25 14.78 15.78
C SER A 291 -14.41 15.66 16.26
N GLU A 292 -15.58 15.36 15.71
CA GLU A 292 -16.83 16.01 16.11
C GLU A 292 -17.92 14.97 16.40
N LYS A 293 -18.80 15.30 17.33
CA LYS A 293 -19.95 14.47 17.69
C LYS A 293 -21.24 15.24 17.48
N LEU A 294 -22.15 14.67 16.71
CA LEU A 294 -23.53 15.12 16.66
C LEU A 294 -24.23 14.70 17.96
N ILE A 295 -24.71 15.67 18.71
CA ILE A 295 -25.49 15.48 19.94
C ILE A 295 -26.89 16.05 19.66
N ASP A 296 -27.93 15.29 19.99
CA ASP A 296 -29.33 15.69 19.74
C ASP A 296 -29.80 16.85 20.64
N THR A 297 -29.05 17.95 20.63
CA THR A 297 -29.36 19.15 21.39
C THR A 297 -29.79 20.33 20.51
N GLY A 298 -29.90 20.12 19.19
CA GLY A 298 -30.21 21.20 18.21
C GLY A 298 -29.10 22.26 18.06
N LYS A 299 -27.93 22.05 18.67
CA LYS A 299 -26.80 23.01 18.68
C LYS A 299 -25.73 22.73 17.63
N GLY A 300 -25.94 21.77 16.73
CA GLY A 300 -24.93 21.36 15.75
C GLY A 300 -23.85 20.45 16.35
N PRO A 301 -22.86 20.01 15.52
CA PRO A 301 -21.80 19.11 15.97
C PRO A 301 -20.87 19.79 16.99
N GLN A 302 -20.47 19.05 17.99
CA GLN A 302 -19.52 19.49 19.02
C GLN A 302 -18.12 18.94 18.69
N ILE A 303 -17.12 19.83 18.55
CA ILE A 303 -15.73 19.43 18.39
C ILE A 303 -15.23 18.81 19.71
N LEU A 304 -14.67 17.59 19.61
CA LEU A 304 -14.16 16.85 20.76
C LEU A 304 -12.64 16.97 20.89
N LYS A 305 -11.92 16.81 19.78
CA LYS A 305 -10.45 16.82 19.76
C LYS A 305 -9.93 17.24 18.37
N GLU A 306 -8.86 18.03 18.37
CA GLU A 306 -8.05 18.32 17.18
C GLU A 306 -6.89 17.33 17.07
N PHE A 307 -6.54 16.94 15.85
CA PHE A 307 -5.44 16.04 15.53
C PHE A 307 -4.41 16.73 14.66
N ASN A 308 -3.16 16.49 15.01
CA ASN A 308 -1.97 16.95 14.28
C ASN A 308 -1.21 15.78 13.66
N PRO A 309 -0.26 16.01 12.75
CA PRO A 309 0.57 14.94 12.19
C PRO A 309 1.19 14.04 13.26
N ASN A 310 1.16 12.73 13.02
CA ASN A 310 1.50 11.61 13.89
C ASN A 310 0.46 11.27 14.98
N ASP A 311 -0.63 12.03 15.11
CA ASP A 311 -1.76 11.60 15.92
C ASP A 311 -2.51 10.44 15.24
N TYR A 312 -3.15 9.61 16.05
CA TYR A 312 -4.00 8.53 15.57
C TYR A 312 -5.43 8.65 16.11
N PHE A 313 -6.35 8.04 15.39
CA PHE A 313 -7.77 8.02 15.73
C PHE A 313 -8.46 6.78 15.14
N GLY A 314 -9.68 6.54 15.57
CA GLY A 314 -10.46 5.41 15.09
C GLY A 314 -10.15 4.07 15.76
N GLU A 315 -9.44 4.07 16.88
CA GLU A 315 -9.07 2.89 17.64
C GLU A 315 -10.23 2.32 18.49
N ALA A 316 -11.22 3.13 18.84
CA ALA A 316 -12.28 2.76 19.78
C ALA A 316 -13.05 1.48 19.40
N PRO A 317 -13.50 1.28 18.13
CA PRO A 317 -14.13 0.05 17.69
C PRO A 317 -13.23 -1.20 17.83
N TRP A 318 -11.91 -1.03 17.81
CA TRP A 318 -10.98 -2.15 17.96
C TRP A 318 -11.03 -2.79 19.32
N PHE A 319 -11.37 -2.00 20.36
CA PHE A 319 -11.46 -2.46 21.75
C PHE A 319 -12.88 -2.89 22.15
N ARG A 320 -13.92 -2.23 21.62
CA ARG A 320 -15.29 -2.40 22.11
C ARG A 320 -16.23 -3.13 21.17
N ASN A 321 -15.93 -3.23 19.89
CA ASN A 321 -16.82 -3.77 18.86
C ASN A 321 -18.16 -3.01 18.78
N GLU A 322 -18.08 -1.68 18.90
CA GLU A 322 -19.20 -0.74 18.91
C GLU A 322 -19.15 0.13 17.65
N LEU A 323 -20.27 0.80 17.34
CA LEU A 323 -20.32 1.82 16.29
C LEU A 323 -19.39 2.99 16.62
N ARG A 324 -18.96 3.73 15.61
CA ARG A 324 -18.11 4.90 15.80
C ARG A 324 -18.79 5.96 16.64
N PRO A 325 -18.16 6.41 17.74
CA PRO A 325 -18.77 7.38 18.63
C PRO A 325 -18.74 8.83 18.12
N TYR A 326 -17.96 9.12 17.08
CA TYR A 326 -17.77 10.46 16.51
C TYR A 326 -17.34 10.39 15.04
N SER A 327 -17.57 11.49 14.31
CA SER A 327 -16.99 11.73 12.98
C SER A 327 -15.59 12.35 13.09
N VAL A 328 -14.77 12.19 12.05
CA VAL A 328 -13.50 12.92 11.89
C VAL A 328 -13.52 13.64 10.55
N LYS A 329 -13.29 14.98 10.57
CA LYS A 329 -13.26 15.84 9.39
C LYS A 329 -11.91 16.48 9.19
N ALA A 330 -11.53 16.66 7.94
CA ALA A 330 -10.32 17.35 7.53
C ALA A 330 -10.49 18.88 7.65
N ASP A 331 -9.56 19.54 8.36
CA ASP A 331 -9.50 21.01 8.50
C ASP A 331 -8.56 21.65 7.48
N SER A 332 -7.80 20.83 6.79
CA SER A 332 -6.93 21.18 5.67
C SER A 332 -6.86 19.99 4.72
N ASP A 333 -6.15 20.12 3.61
CA ASP A 333 -5.77 18.94 2.82
C ASP A 333 -4.97 18.00 3.72
N CYS A 334 -5.41 16.74 3.81
CA CYS A 334 -4.87 15.72 4.72
C CYS A 334 -4.39 14.49 3.97
N VAL A 335 -3.31 13.89 4.47
CA VAL A 335 -2.89 12.54 4.10
C VAL A 335 -3.06 11.64 5.32
N VAL A 336 -3.85 10.58 5.17
CA VAL A 336 -4.19 9.66 6.26
C VAL A 336 -3.83 8.23 5.88
N PHE A 337 -3.21 7.51 6.80
CA PHE A 337 -2.95 6.08 6.68
C PHE A 337 -4.04 5.29 7.38
N PHE A 338 -4.56 4.30 6.65
CA PHE A 338 -5.59 3.38 7.11
C PHE A 338 -5.00 2.00 7.37
N ILE A 339 -5.35 1.39 8.49
CA ILE A 339 -5.04 0.00 8.84
C ILE A 339 -6.37 -0.68 9.15
N ILE A 340 -6.67 -1.78 8.45
CA ILE A 340 -7.91 -2.54 8.68
C ILE A 340 -7.70 -3.52 9.84
N ARG A 341 -8.58 -3.53 10.84
CA ARG A 341 -8.53 -4.43 12.01
C ARG A 341 -8.42 -5.91 11.61
N LYS A 342 -9.22 -6.36 10.65
CA LYS A 342 -9.22 -7.74 10.18
C LYS A 342 -7.85 -8.17 9.63
N GLU A 343 -7.21 -7.31 8.84
CA GLU A 343 -5.88 -7.58 8.29
C GLU A 343 -4.81 -7.51 9.37
N PHE A 344 -4.91 -6.54 10.28
CA PHE A 344 -4.00 -6.41 11.40
C PHE A 344 -4.03 -7.66 12.30
N LYS A 345 -5.22 -8.10 12.72
CA LYS A 345 -5.38 -9.34 13.51
C LYS A 345 -4.85 -10.59 12.79
N ARG A 346 -4.95 -10.64 11.48
CA ARG A 346 -4.48 -11.79 10.68
C ARG A 346 -2.97 -11.88 10.60
N LEU A 347 -2.25 -10.75 10.56
CA LEU A 347 -0.82 -10.68 10.27
C LEU A 347 0.04 -10.40 11.50
N VAL A 348 -0.53 -9.74 12.47
CA VAL A 348 0.09 -9.32 13.72
C VAL A 348 -0.78 -9.87 14.84
N ASP A 349 -0.29 -9.88 16.03
CA ASP A 349 -1.09 -10.27 17.19
C ASP A 349 -2.17 -9.22 17.49
N SER A 350 -3.10 -9.51 18.38
CA SER A 350 -4.10 -8.51 18.76
C SER A 350 -3.44 -7.28 19.37
N LEU A 351 -4.01 -6.10 19.13
CA LEU A 351 -3.52 -4.85 19.72
C LEU A 351 -3.45 -4.94 21.25
N GLU A 352 -4.35 -5.72 21.86
CA GLU A 352 -4.35 -6.03 23.30
C GLU A 352 -3.08 -6.75 23.73
N ASN A 353 -2.59 -7.71 22.95
CA ASN A 353 -1.34 -8.42 23.24
C ASN A 353 -0.11 -7.54 23.05
N ILE A 354 -0.14 -6.61 22.09
CA ILE A 354 0.93 -5.63 21.88
C ILE A 354 1.00 -4.66 23.08
N LEU A 355 -0.13 -4.16 23.53
CA LEU A 355 -0.19 -3.33 24.74
C LEU A 355 0.29 -4.08 25.99
N ARG A 356 0.01 -5.37 26.07
CA ARG A 356 0.50 -6.22 27.17
C ARG A 356 2.02 -6.34 27.16
N ARG A 357 2.65 -6.55 26.01
CA ARG A 357 4.13 -6.56 25.88
C ARG A 357 4.75 -5.24 26.36
N LYS A 358 4.11 -4.11 26.06
CA LYS A 358 4.54 -2.79 26.56
C LYS A 358 4.55 -2.73 28.09
N ILE A 359 3.53 -3.29 28.72
CA ILE A 359 3.44 -3.36 30.18
C ILE A 359 4.55 -4.25 30.75
N GLU A 360 4.80 -5.42 30.14
CA GLU A 360 5.87 -6.34 30.57
C GLU A 360 7.28 -5.76 30.41
N GLU A 361 7.53 -4.97 29.35
CA GLU A 361 8.80 -4.26 29.19
C GLU A 361 9.02 -3.19 30.27
N TYR A 362 7.99 -2.38 30.56
CA TYR A 362 8.06 -1.42 31.67
C TYR A 362 8.37 -2.10 33.02
N GLN A 363 7.83 -3.29 33.26
CA GLN A 363 8.08 -4.05 34.47
C GLN A 363 9.52 -4.55 34.58
N LYS A 364 10.15 -4.95 33.46
CA LYS A 364 11.57 -5.34 33.45
C LYS A 364 12.51 -4.18 33.76
N PHE A 365 12.15 -2.96 33.36
CA PHE A 365 12.91 -1.75 33.69
C PHE A 365 12.78 -1.34 35.14
N MET A 366 11.64 -1.56 35.78
CA MET A 366 11.39 -1.22 37.19
C MET A 366 12.02 -2.22 38.17
N LYS A 367 12.42 -3.42 37.70
CA LYS A 367 13.10 -4.45 38.52
C LYS A 367 14.64 -4.36 38.47
N LYS A 368 15.21 -3.47 37.67
CA LYS A 368 16.64 -3.09 37.68
C LYS A 368 16.88 -1.83 38.51
#